data_9e9e18e23432231baed0fc4594e09567
#
_entry.id   9e9e18e23432231baed0fc4594e09567
#
_cell.length_a   1.000
_cell.length_b   1.000
_cell.length_c   1.000
_cell.angle_alpha   90.00
_cell.angle_beta   90.00
_cell.angle_gamma   90.00
#
_symmetry.space_group_name_H-M   'P 1'
#
loop_
_entity.id
_entity.type
_entity.pdbx_description
1 polymer ?
#
loop_
_entity_poly.entity_id
_entity_poly.type
_entity_poly.pdbx_seq_one_letter_code
_entity_poly.pdbx_strand_id
1 'polypeptide(L)'
;MLDKNGLSYIFLNHINCKSTSKQIIDKVIETLEARSKDIFKQIIMHHIHNSSNTNTGKLGFYGKLKESFDKEIYLNIKNFNNRKAISELRMSAHKLEIEKGRYVNINRNERICKNCDLGEIEDEKHFILKCPAYSVYREGLSRLIYQELGIDLKYSGLVGIKAIFLQNDVNIMNKLAVFIRNCWEKRTSLSS
;
A
#
# COMPACT_ATOMS: atom_id res chain seq x y z
N MET A 1 -16.42 -13.40 26.19
CA MET A 1 -16.03 -13.08 24.80
C MET A 1 -16.62 -11.73 24.31
N LEU A 2 -17.86 -11.38 24.69
CA LEU A 2 -18.52 -10.10 24.33
C LEU A 2 -17.83 -8.87 24.93
N ASP A 3 -17.32 -8.96 26.16
CA ASP A 3 -16.66 -7.83 26.86
C ASP A 3 -15.40 -7.34 26.17
N LYS A 4 -14.58 -8.26 25.64
CA LYS A 4 -13.35 -7.88 24.92
C LYS A 4 -13.60 -7.00 23.70
N ASN A 5 -14.82 -7.01 23.17
CA ASN A 5 -15.22 -6.26 21.98
C ASN A 5 -16.16 -5.09 22.28
N GLY A 6 -16.47 -4.80 23.55
CA GLY A 6 -17.43 -3.76 23.94
C GLY A 6 -18.87 -4.06 23.51
N LEU A 7 -19.18 -5.32 23.18
CA LEU A 7 -20.49 -5.73 22.67
C LEU A 7 -21.49 -6.05 23.78
N SER A 8 -21.02 -6.34 25.00
CA SER A 8 -21.88 -6.58 26.17
C SER A 8 -22.78 -5.40 26.48
N TYR A 9 -22.28 -4.17 26.35
CA TYR A 9 -23.07 -2.96 26.53
C TYR A 9 -24.23 -2.86 25.53
N ILE A 10 -24.01 -3.20 24.28
CA ILE A 10 -25.04 -3.18 23.24
C ILE A 10 -26.10 -4.22 23.56
N PHE A 11 -25.68 -5.43 23.93
CA PHE A 11 -26.57 -6.52 24.27
C PHE A 11 -27.45 -6.21 25.48
N LEU A 12 -26.87 -5.69 26.57
CA LEU A 12 -27.60 -5.34 27.80
C LEU A 12 -28.62 -4.21 27.57
N ASN A 13 -28.26 -3.18 26.81
CA ASN A 13 -29.17 -2.09 26.50
C ASN A 13 -30.36 -2.51 25.63
N HIS A 14 -30.15 -3.44 24.69
CA HIS A 14 -31.20 -3.90 23.79
C HIS A 14 -32.17 -4.91 24.43
N ILE A 15 -31.73 -5.72 25.41
CA ILE A 15 -32.62 -6.55 26.20
C ILE A 15 -33.67 -5.68 26.92
N ASN A 16 -33.28 -4.51 27.42
CA ASN A 16 -34.17 -3.62 28.15
C ASN A 16 -35.08 -2.76 27.25
N CYS A 17 -34.82 -2.66 25.93
CA CYS A 17 -35.47 -1.69 25.04
C CYS A 17 -36.43 -2.30 24.00
N LYS A 18 -36.88 -3.54 24.11
CA LYS A 18 -37.77 -4.21 23.13
C LYS A 18 -37.31 -4.09 21.66
N SER A 19 -36.00 -4.01 21.40
CA SER A 19 -35.45 -3.91 20.07
C SER A 19 -35.61 -5.22 19.29
N THR A 20 -35.88 -5.12 17.98
CA THR A 20 -35.92 -6.30 17.11
C THR A 20 -34.53 -6.92 16.96
N SER A 21 -34.46 -8.22 16.70
CA SER A 21 -33.20 -8.94 16.45
C SER A 21 -32.35 -8.27 15.35
N LYS A 22 -33.03 -7.73 14.32
CA LYS A 22 -32.37 -6.99 13.23
C LYS A 22 -31.66 -5.75 13.75
N GLN A 23 -32.33 -4.92 14.56
CA GLN A 23 -31.73 -3.71 15.12
C GLN A 23 -30.51 -3.99 16.00
N ILE A 24 -30.54 -5.10 16.74
CA ILE A 24 -29.39 -5.55 17.53
C ILE A 24 -28.21 -5.93 16.62
N ILE A 25 -28.49 -6.70 15.56
CA ILE A 25 -27.45 -7.10 14.59
C ILE A 25 -26.84 -5.89 13.90
N ASP A 26 -27.66 -4.95 13.42
CA ASP A 26 -27.21 -3.74 12.74
C ASP A 26 -26.30 -2.91 13.67
N LYS A 27 -26.67 -2.76 14.93
CA LYS A 27 -25.85 -2.03 15.94
C LYS A 27 -24.53 -2.75 16.26
N VAL A 28 -24.53 -4.06 16.31
CA VAL A 28 -23.30 -4.87 16.47
C VAL A 28 -22.36 -4.66 15.27
N ILE A 29 -22.89 -4.73 14.05
CA ILE A 29 -22.11 -4.51 12.82
C ILE A 29 -21.50 -3.11 12.84
N GLU A 30 -22.29 -2.08 13.06
CA GLU A 30 -21.84 -0.67 13.14
C GLU A 30 -20.68 -0.49 14.15
N THR A 31 -20.83 -1.09 15.33
CA THR A 31 -19.82 -1.00 16.39
C THR A 31 -18.52 -1.72 16.01
N LEU A 32 -18.62 -2.90 15.39
CA LEU A 32 -17.45 -3.64 14.91
C LEU A 32 -16.73 -2.91 13.78
N GLU A 33 -17.47 -2.31 12.86
CA GLU A 33 -16.91 -1.50 11.78
C GLU A 33 -16.18 -0.27 12.32
N ALA A 34 -16.81 0.48 13.23
CA ALA A 34 -16.20 1.66 13.85
C ALA A 34 -14.89 1.29 14.55
N ARG A 35 -14.91 0.22 15.36
CA ARG A 35 -13.73 -0.29 16.06
C ARG A 35 -12.64 -0.75 15.10
N SER A 36 -13.01 -1.46 14.03
CA SER A 36 -12.04 -1.89 13.02
C SER A 36 -11.37 -0.71 12.32
N LYS A 37 -12.13 0.35 12.02
CA LYS A 37 -11.60 1.61 11.47
C LYS A 37 -10.62 2.29 12.43
N ASP A 38 -10.93 2.32 13.72
CA ASP A 38 -10.05 2.95 14.73
C ASP A 38 -8.76 2.15 14.93
N ILE A 39 -8.84 0.84 15.03
CA ILE A 39 -7.66 -0.03 15.11
C ILE A 39 -6.79 0.12 13.86
N PHE A 40 -7.40 0.15 12.68
CA PHE A 40 -6.70 0.39 11.43
C PHE A 40 -5.95 1.72 11.44
N LYS A 41 -6.61 2.83 11.83
CA LYS A 41 -5.97 4.15 11.93
C LYS A 41 -4.78 4.12 12.88
N GLN A 42 -4.92 3.53 14.06
CA GLN A 42 -3.83 3.42 15.04
C GLN A 42 -2.63 2.65 14.47
N ILE A 43 -2.86 1.51 13.82
CA ILE A 43 -1.79 0.71 13.21
C ILE A 43 -1.08 1.51 12.12
N ILE A 44 -1.83 2.15 11.22
CA ILE A 44 -1.24 2.92 10.12
C ILE A 44 -0.45 4.12 10.63
N MET A 45 -0.98 4.87 11.58
CA MET A 45 -0.29 6.02 12.17
C MET A 45 0.99 5.60 12.88
N HIS A 46 0.98 4.50 13.62
CA HIS A 46 2.18 3.93 14.24
C HIS A 46 3.25 3.59 13.20
N HIS A 47 2.88 2.94 12.09
CA HIS A 47 3.84 2.58 11.04
C HIS A 47 4.34 3.80 10.25
N ILE A 48 3.52 4.82 10.01
CA ILE A 48 3.96 6.07 9.37
C ILE A 48 4.99 6.78 10.25
N HIS A 49 4.71 6.93 11.54
CA HIS A 49 5.61 7.59 12.49
C HIS A 49 6.96 6.87 12.55
N ASN A 50 6.95 5.56 12.74
CA ASN A 50 8.17 4.76 12.85
C ASN A 50 8.97 4.70 11.54
N SER A 51 8.31 4.74 10.37
CA SER A 51 9.01 4.75 9.08
C SER A 51 9.77 6.05 8.80
N SER A 52 9.38 7.15 9.45
CA SER A 52 10.04 8.45 9.31
C SER A 52 11.31 8.55 10.15
N ASN A 53 11.30 7.95 11.34
CA ASN A 53 12.32 8.16 12.38
C ASN A 53 13.19 6.94 12.69
N THR A 54 12.75 5.74 12.30
CA THR A 54 13.45 4.50 12.65
C THR A 54 13.43 3.48 11.50
N ASN A 55 14.27 2.45 11.63
CA ASN A 55 14.37 1.34 10.69
C ASN A 55 13.18 0.36 10.72
N THR A 56 12.14 0.61 11.52
CA THR A 56 11.19 -0.43 11.94
C THR A 56 9.80 -0.38 11.27
N GLY A 57 9.45 0.68 10.56
CA GLY A 57 8.11 0.87 10.00
C GLY A 57 7.84 0.09 8.71
N LYS A 58 7.37 -1.16 8.80
CA LYS A 58 7.06 -1.99 7.63
C LYS A 58 5.96 -1.41 6.72
N LEU A 59 4.90 -0.85 7.29
CA LEU A 59 3.75 -0.34 6.53
C LEU A 59 3.84 1.16 6.22
N GLY A 60 5.02 1.74 6.28
CA GLY A 60 5.20 3.18 6.06
C GLY A 60 4.78 3.64 4.66
N PHE A 61 5.08 2.88 3.63
CA PHE A 61 4.62 3.18 2.27
C PHE A 61 3.11 3.02 2.13
N TYR A 62 2.55 1.92 2.64
CA TYR A 62 1.10 1.70 2.65
C TYR A 62 0.35 2.84 3.35
N GLY A 63 0.81 3.26 4.52
CA GLY A 63 0.20 4.35 5.27
C GLY A 63 0.21 5.70 4.54
N LYS A 64 1.24 5.95 3.70
CA LYS A 64 1.28 7.15 2.85
C LYS A 64 0.27 7.12 1.71
N LEU A 65 -0.15 5.93 1.28
CA LEU A 65 -1.09 5.73 0.18
C LEU A 65 -2.53 5.57 0.65
N LYS A 66 -2.75 4.95 1.83
CA LYS A 66 -4.09 4.60 2.31
C LYS A 66 -4.71 5.77 3.08
N GLU A 67 -5.78 6.33 2.54
CA GLU A 67 -6.48 7.49 3.12
C GLU A 67 -7.80 7.10 3.81
N SER A 68 -8.45 6.02 3.36
CA SER A 68 -9.74 5.57 3.87
C SER A 68 -9.76 4.07 4.16
N PHE A 69 -10.69 3.64 5.01
CA PHE A 69 -10.92 2.23 5.32
C PHE A 69 -11.90 1.61 4.32
N ASP A 70 -11.50 1.56 3.04
CA ASP A 70 -12.32 1.04 1.96
C ASP A 70 -11.60 -0.07 1.20
N LYS A 71 -12.38 -0.82 0.42
CA LYS A 71 -11.82 -1.84 -0.47
C LYS A 71 -10.97 -1.19 -1.55
N GLU A 72 -9.76 -1.67 -1.71
CA GLU A 72 -8.83 -1.19 -2.72
C GLU A 72 -9.24 -1.64 -4.12
N ILE A 73 -9.24 -0.72 -5.08
CA ILE A 73 -9.69 -0.98 -6.46
C ILE A 73 -8.86 -2.05 -7.17
N TYR A 74 -7.55 -2.14 -6.89
CA TYR A 74 -6.68 -3.14 -7.50
C TYR A 74 -7.07 -4.58 -7.15
N LEU A 75 -7.84 -4.79 -6.08
CA LEU A 75 -8.38 -6.12 -5.73
C LEU A 75 -9.39 -6.63 -6.77
N ASN A 76 -9.92 -5.76 -7.62
CA ASN A 76 -10.81 -6.12 -8.72
C ASN A 76 -10.07 -6.56 -10.00
N ILE A 77 -8.73 -6.47 -10.04
CA ILE A 77 -7.94 -6.98 -11.16
C ILE A 77 -8.10 -8.49 -11.23
N LYS A 78 -8.53 -9.03 -12.38
CA LYS A 78 -8.79 -10.47 -12.55
C LYS A 78 -7.51 -11.31 -12.45
N ASN A 79 -6.41 -10.82 -13.03
CA ASN A 79 -5.14 -11.56 -13.02
C ASN A 79 -4.52 -11.57 -11.62
N PHE A 80 -4.36 -12.77 -11.05
CA PHE A 80 -3.79 -12.96 -9.71
C PHE A 80 -2.38 -12.40 -9.56
N ASN A 81 -1.49 -12.65 -10.53
CA ASN A 81 -0.10 -12.19 -10.47
C ASN A 81 -0.01 -10.66 -10.50
N ASN A 82 -0.90 -10.00 -11.24
CA ASN A 82 -0.99 -8.54 -11.27
C ASN A 82 -1.46 -7.99 -9.92
N ARG A 83 -2.52 -8.58 -9.33
CA ARG A 83 -2.96 -8.19 -7.97
C ARG A 83 -1.85 -8.38 -6.95
N LYS A 84 -1.18 -9.54 -6.99
CA LYS A 84 -0.07 -9.88 -6.09
C LYS A 84 1.05 -8.85 -6.18
N ALA A 85 1.48 -8.47 -7.38
CA ALA A 85 2.55 -7.48 -7.58
C ALA A 85 2.24 -6.12 -6.92
N ILE A 86 1.01 -5.62 -7.06
CA ILE A 86 0.59 -4.38 -6.38
C ILE A 86 0.54 -4.57 -4.86
N SER A 87 -0.05 -5.68 -4.39
CA SER A 87 -0.12 -5.96 -2.95
C SER A 87 1.26 -6.02 -2.31
N GLU A 88 2.19 -6.75 -2.92
CA GLU A 88 3.57 -6.87 -2.42
C GLU A 88 4.26 -5.51 -2.34
N LEU A 89 4.11 -4.67 -3.36
CA LEU A 89 4.70 -3.33 -3.34
C LEU A 89 4.05 -2.44 -2.28
N ARG A 90 2.72 -2.39 -2.20
CA ARG A 90 1.99 -1.57 -1.22
C ARG A 90 2.28 -1.95 0.22
N MET A 91 2.33 -3.25 0.50
CA MET A 91 2.51 -3.79 1.85
C MET A 91 3.98 -3.95 2.27
N SER A 92 4.91 -3.39 1.49
CA SER A 92 6.35 -3.54 1.70
C SER A 92 6.76 -5.02 1.86
N ALA A 93 6.12 -5.90 1.08
CA ALA A 93 6.42 -7.33 1.02
C ALA A 93 7.29 -7.69 -0.20
N HIS A 94 8.19 -6.79 -0.54
CA HIS A 94 9.05 -6.87 -1.72
C HIS A 94 10.55 -6.97 -1.35
N LYS A 95 11.38 -7.18 -2.38
CA LYS A 95 12.83 -7.41 -2.23
C LYS A 95 13.69 -6.16 -2.55
N LEU A 96 13.16 -4.94 -2.44
CA LEU A 96 13.97 -3.72 -2.54
C LEU A 96 14.91 -3.60 -1.35
N GLU A 97 16.02 -2.92 -1.50
CA GLU A 97 17.03 -2.78 -0.43
C GLU A 97 16.45 -2.06 0.81
N ILE A 98 15.44 -1.20 0.63
CA ILE A 98 14.74 -0.57 1.77
C ILE A 98 14.15 -1.61 2.73
N GLU A 99 13.62 -2.72 2.23
CA GLU A 99 13.06 -3.79 3.05
C GLU A 99 14.11 -4.84 3.43
N LYS A 100 14.97 -5.26 2.51
CA LYS A 100 16.06 -6.21 2.82
C LYS A 100 16.96 -5.67 3.94
N GLY A 101 17.40 -4.42 3.82
CA GLY A 101 18.26 -3.79 4.81
C GLY A 101 17.57 -3.62 6.18
N ARG A 102 16.23 -3.49 6.21
CA ARG A 102 15.47 -3.46 7.45
C ARG A 102 15.59 -4.77 8.24
N TYR A 103 15.51 -5.91 7.56
CA TYR A 103 15.62 -7.23 8.21
C TYR A 103 17.01 -7.51 8.77
N VAL A 104 18.05 -6.92 8.21
CA VAL A 104 19.45 -7.11 8.65
C VAL A 104 20.01 -5.88 9.36
N ASN A 105 19.14 -4.98 9.81
CA ASN A 105 19.47 -3.78 10.59
C ASN A 105 20.50 -2.83 9.93
N ILE A 106 20.54 -2.77 8.60
CA ILE A 106 21.30 -1.76 7.86
C ILE A 106 20.61 -0.39 8.04
N ASN A 107 21.38 0.68 8.25
CA ASN A 107 20.82 2.02 8.31
C ASN A 107 20.08 2.39 7.03
N ARG A 108 18.97 3.14 7.14
CA ARG A 108 18.13 3.49 6.00
C ARG A 108 18.93 4.13 4.86
N ASN A 109 19.83 5.03 5.18
CA ASN A 109 20.64 5.78 4.20
C ASN A 109 21.66 4.91 3.45
N GLU A 110 21.95 3.71 3.94
CA GLU A 110 22.89 2.76 3.35
C GLU A 110 22.19 1.73 2.45
N ARG A 111 20.85 1.74 2.40
CA ARG A 111 20.05 0.81 1.58
C ARG A 111 19.97 1.28 0.13
N ILE A 112 21.15 1.39 -0.49
CA ILE A 112 21.33 1.95 -1.83
C ILE A 112 20.92 0.93 -2.89
N CYS A 113 20.36 1.44 -4.01
CA CYS A 113 19.99 0.63 -5.16
C CYS A 113 21.24 -0.03 -5.78
N LYS A 114 21.18 -1.37 -5.95
CA LYS A 114 22.23 -2.17 -6.57
C LYS A 114 22.04 -2.39 -8.08
N ASN A 115 20.94 -1.87 -8.64
CA ASN A 115 20.59 -2.05 -10.05
C ASN A 115 20.85 -0.79 -10.89
N CYS A 116 21.36 0.27 -10.28
CA CYS A 116 21.72 1.50 -10.99
C CYS A 116 22.83 2.27 -10.24
N ASP A 117 23.46 3.22 -10.93
CA ASP A 117 24.61 3.98 -10.43
C ASP A 117 24.21 5.35 -9.83
N LEU A 118 22.93 5.59 -9.53
CA LEU A 118 22.47 6.87 -8.97
C LEU A 118 22.87 7.09 -7.51
N GLY A 119 23.31 6.06 -6.78
CA GLY A 119 23.66 6.17 -5.37
C GLY A 119 22.47 6.53 -4.47
N GLU A 120 21.23 6.35 -4.95
CA GLU A 120 20.02 6.66 -4.18
C GLU A 120 19.51 5.43 -3.40
N ILE A 121 18.80 5.71 -2.29
CA ILE A 121 18.11 4.67 -1.51
C ILE A 121 17.11 3.94 -2.43
N GLU A 122 17.15 2.61 -2.43
CA GLU A 122 16.21 1.79 -3.19
C GLU A 122 14.91 1.62 -2.39
N ASP A 123 14.12 2.67 -2.35
CA ASP A 123 12.74 2.65 -1.85
C ASP A 123 11.73 2.53 -3.00
N GLU A 124 10.45 2.47 -2.67
CA GLU A 124 9.36 2.35 -3.64
C GLU A 124 9.30 3.56 -4.60
N LYS A 125 9.65 4.75 -4.12
CA LYS A 125 9.72 5.96 -4.95
C LYS A 125 10.84 5.86 -5.98
N HIS A 126 12.04 5.45 -5.57
CA HIS A 126 13.15 5.21 -6.49
C HIS A 126 12.78 4.16 -7.54
N PHE A 127 12.23 3.03 -7.10
CA PHE A 127 11.81 1.94 -7.96
C PHE A 127 10.78 2.38 -9.01
N ILE A 128 9.72 3.06 -8.60
CA ILE A 128 8.63 3.45 -9.49
C ILE A 128 9.02 4.58 -10.43
N LEU A 129 9.70 5.62 -9.92
CA LEU A 129 9.87 6.88 -10.65
C LEU A 129 11.25 7.09 -11.24
N LYS A 130 12.31 6.62 -10.56
CA LYS A 130 13.66 7.12 -10.83
C LYS A 130 14.61 6.09 -11.44
N CYS A 131 14.59 4.85 -10.94
CA CYS A 131 15.62 3.87 -11.30
C CYS A 131 15.75 3.68 -12.82
N PRO A 132 16.93 3.96 -13.42
CA PRO A 132 17.15 3.82 -14.84
C PRO A 132 17.09 2.37 -15.33
N ALA A 133 17.36 1.39 -14.47
CA ALA A 133 17.23 -0.02 -14.82
C ALA A 133 15.82 -0.41 -15.31
N TYR A 134 14.80 0.38 -14.94
CA TYR A 134 13.39 0.13 -15.29
C TYR A 134 12.81 1.19 -16.24
N SER A 135 13.64 2.04 -16.84
CA SER A 135 13.20 3.16 -17.70
C SER A 135 12.30 2.70 -18.85
N VAL A 136 12.70 1.62 -19.56
CA VAL A 136 11.95 1.08 -20.69
C VAL A 136 10.53 0.66 -20.31
N TYR A 137 10.37 -0.01 -19.15
CA TYR A 137 9.05 -0.42 -18.66
C TYR A 137 8.23 0.77 -18.16
N ARG A 138 8.91 1.78 -17.58
CA ARG A 138 8.27 2.98 -17.05
C ARG A 138 7.73 3.88 -18.16
N GLU A 139 8.36 3.91 -19.32
CA GLU A 139 7.95 4.78 -20.43
C GLU A 139 6.49 4.56 -20.84
N GLY A 140 6.09 3.29 -20.98
CA GLY A 140 4.72 2.93 -21.31
C GLY A 140 3.72 3.35 -20.22
N LEU A 141 4.08 3.18 -18.95
CA LEU A 141 3.25 3.62 -17.82
C LEU A 141 3.18 5.15 -17.77
N SER A 142 4.30 5.85 -17.94
CA SER A 142 4.35 7.32 -17.90
C SER A 142 3.51 7.96 -18.99
N ARG A 143 3.55 7.41 -20.20
CA ARG A 143 2.71 7.87 -21.32
C ARG A 143 1.22 7.72 -21.00
N LEU A 144 0.81 6.56 -20.50
CA LEU A 144 -0.58 6.33 -20.12
C LEU A 144 -1.03 7.31 -19.02
N ILE A 145 -0.24 7.47 -17.96
CA ILE A 145 -0.57 8.33 -16.83
C ILE A 145 -0.65 9.81 -17.28
N TYR A 146 0.23 10.23 -18.19
CA TYR A 146 0.14 11.57 -18.75
C TYR A 146 -1.12 11.77 -19.59
N GLN A 147 -1.50 10.79 -20.41
CA GLN A 147 -2.70 10.85 -21.25
C GLN A 147 -4.00 10.86 -20.43
N GLU A 148 -4.09 10.01 -19.42
CA GLU A 148 -5.31 9.82 -18.64
C GLU A 148 -5.47 10.81 -17.48
N LEU A 149 -4.36 11.25 -16.87
CA LEU A 149 -4.37 12.06 -15.66
C LEU A 149 -3.68 13.42 -15.80
N GLY A 150 -3.01 13.70 -16.92
CA GLY A 150 -2.21 14.90 -17.10
C GLY A 150 -0.97 14.99 -16.19
N ILE A 151 -0.53 13.88 -15.62
CA ILE A 151 0.55 13.83 -14.63
C ILE A 151 1.85 13.35 -15.30
N ASP A 152 2.89 14.17 -15.27
CA ASP A 152 4.24 13.74 -15.62
C ASP A 152 4.90 13.03 -14.44
N LEU A 153 5.06 11.71 -14.55
CA LEU A 153 5.64 10.89 -13.49
C LEU A 153 7.07 11.28 -13.13
N LYS A 154 7.83 11.80 -14.07
CA LYS A 154 9.23 12.20 -13.88
C LYS A 154 9.37 13.27 -12.79
N TYR A 155 8.42 14.19 -12.71
CA TYR A 155 8.46 15.35 -11.82
C TYR A 155 7.46 15.28 -10.67
N SER A 156 6.57 14.31 -10.67
CA SER A 156 5.42 14.24 -9.76
C SER A 156 5.74 13.79 -8.33
N GLY A 157 6.85 13.10 -8.13
CA GLY A 157 7.25 12.62 -6.80
C GLY A 157 6.19 11.74 -6.11
N LEU A 158 6.00 11.94 -4.81
CA LEU A 158 5.01 11.18 -4.03
C LEU A 158 3.56 11.49 -4.46
N VAL A 159 3.30 12.72 -4.93
CA VAL A 159 1.96 13.12 -5.40
C VAL A 159 1.55 12.28 -6.60
N GLY A 160 2.44 12.07 -7.58
CA GLY A 160 2.17 11.21 -8.72
C GLY A 160 1.98 9.75 -8.33
N ILE A 161 2.78 9.24 -7.39
CA ILE A 161 2.59 7.89 -6.85
C ILE A 161 1.20 7.76 -6.22
N LYS A 162 0.81 8.69 -5.36
CA LYS A 162 -0.54 8.70 -4.76
C LYS A 162 -1.63 8.74 -5.83
N ALA A 163 -1.49 9.64 -6.81
CA ALA A 163 -2.46 9.77 -7.89
C ALA A 163 -2.66 8.45 -8.65
N ILE A 164 -1.59 7.69 -8.92
CA ILE A 164 -1.70 6.38 -9.58
C ILE A 164 -2.36 5.35 -8.67
N PHE A 165 -1.92 5.24 -7.41
CA PHE A 165 -2.39 4.20 -6.50
C PHE A 165 -3.80 4.43 -5.95
N LEU A 166 -4.31 5.65 -6.01
CA LEU A 166 -5.66 6.03 -5.56
C LEU A 166 -6.67 6.09 -6.72
N GLN A 167 -6.27 5.69 -7.93
CA GLN A 167 -7.19 5.65 -9.07
C GLN A 167 -8.32 4.63 -8.87
N ASN A 168 -9.52 5.03 -9.29
CA ASN A 168 -10.69 4.16 -9.34
C ASN A 168 -10.82 3.41 -10.69
N ASP A 169 -9.80 3.47 -11.53
CA ASP A 169 -9.76 2.77 -12.83
C ASP A 169 -8.93 1.48 -12.72
N VAL A 170 -9.61 0.35 -12.91
CA VAL A 170 -8.98 -0.99 -12.88
C VAL A 170 -7.97 -1.16 -14.03
N ASN A 171 -8.15 -0.48 -15.18
CA ASN A 171 -7.22 -0.59 -16.30
C ASN A 171 -5.89 0.10 -15.98
N ILE A 172 -5.94 1.31 -15.41
CA ILE A 172 -4.74 2.01 -14.95
C ILE A 172 -4.01 1.15 -13.90
N MET A 173 -4.75 0.62 -12.92
CA MET A 173 -4.19 -0.27 -11.91
C MET A 173 -3.58 -1.54 -12.51
N ASN A 174 -4.21 -2.12 -13.52
CA ASN A 174 -3.66 -3.29 -14.21
C ASN A 174 -2.37 -2.95 -15.00
N LYS A 175 -2.28 -1.79 -15.63
CA LYS A 175 -1.03 -1.32 -16.29
C LYS A 175 0.09 -1.07 -15.29
N LEU A 176 -0.21 -0.47 -14.15
CA LEU A 176 0.73 -0.35 -13.04
C LEU A 176 1.23 -1.73 -12.57
N ALA A 177 0.33 -2.69 -12.42
CA ALA A 177 0.67 -4.05 -12.02
C ALA A 177 1.61 -4.74 -13.02
N VAL A 178 1.33 -4.58 -14.32
CA VAL A 178 2.20 -5.13 -15.39
C VAL A 178 3.59 -4.48 -15.34
N PHE A 179 3.67 -3.16 -15.17
CA PHE A 179 4.94 -2.45 -14.96
C PHE A 179 5.71 -3.04 -13.78
N ILE A 180 5.09 -3.14 -12.61
CA ILE A 180 5.73 -3.66 -11.39
C ILE A 180 6.24 -5.09 -11.63
N ARG A 181 5.44 -5.96 -12.24
CA ARG A 181 5.81 -7.35 -12.51
C ARG A 181 7.00 -7.45 -13.47
N ASN A 182 6.99 -6.71 -14.57
CA ASN A 182 8.10 -6.69 -15.52
C ASN A 182 9.41 -6.19 -14.84
N CYS A 183 9.30 -5.21 -13.95
CA CYS A 183 10.46 -4.76 -13.16
C CYS A 183 10.97 -5.85 -12.19
N TRP A 184 10.08 -6.63 -11.57
CA TRP A 184 10.49 -7.76 -10.72
C TRP A 184 11.20 -8.87 -11.52
N GLU A 185 10.68 -9.20 -12.69
CA GLU A 185 11.28 -10.17 -13.61
C GLU A 185 12.69 -9.70 -14.02
N LYS A 186 12.82 -8.44 -14.46
CA LYS A 186 14.11 -7.83 -14.79
C LYS A 186 15.07 -7.85 -13.60
N ARG A 187 14.60 -7.50 -12.40
CA ARG A 187 15.41 -7.52 -11.18
C ARG A 187 15.99 -8.91 -10.90
N THR A 188 15.20 -9.94 -11.08
CA THR A 188 15.64 -11.32 -10.85
C THR A 188 16.75 -11.69 -11.83
N SER A 189 16.65 -11.28 -13.10
CA SER A 189 17.67 -11.52 -14.11
C SER A 189 18.99 -10.75 -13.90
N LEU A 190 18.96 -9.64 -13.13
CA LEU A 190 20.18 -8.88 -12.79
C LEU A 190 20.88 -9.43 -11.54
N SER A 191 20.17 -10.26 -10.76
CA SER A 191 20.68 -10.81 -9.49
C SER A 191 21.21 -12.24 -9.63
N SER A 192 21.04 -12.86 -10.81
CA SER A 192 21.59 -14.16 -11.22
C SER A 192 22.90 -13.98 -11.96
#